data_3a400d86836e0b90efcd5106340d4e97
#
_entry.id   3a400d86836e0b90efcd5106340d4e97
#
_cell.length_a   1.000
_cell.length_b   1.000
_cell.length_c   1.000
_cell.angle_alpha   90.00
_cell.angle_beta   90.00
_cell.angle_gamma   90.00
#
_symmetry.space_group_name_H-M   'P 1'
#
loop_
_entity.id
_entity.type
_entity.pdbx_description
1 polymer ?
#
loop_
_entity_poly.entity_id
_entity_poly.type
_entity_poly.pdbx_seq_one_letter_code
_entity_poly.pdbx_strand_id
1 'polypeptide(L)'
;MIDTGTTRLAYDEAGAGPAIVLVHAGVADRRMWDHQFAALSANYRAVRYDWRGHGGSADHEGPVRHHEDLLDLMDALEIAEATLVGASFGGAHAVDAALAAPDRVNALALVCPGMSGYVWPEAFLRTGRQMALAAVPHERLSSYREGNAVPDPSDVAAMAEVQAGFMVLGPGRSPEEMPLEAWDQSLLMLREMYARRWSSPANRPEWPEAPAVDRLHEITVPTLVVKGLSEVPQVQAVADRYTEGIRGSRLLELPETGHLPSVERPGELTAALAAFLDEVARRP
;
A
#
# COMPACT_ATOMS: atom_id res chain seq x y z
N MET A 1 13.17 11.78 -8.30
CA MET A 1 11.99 12.69 -8.36
C MET A 1 11.61 12.88 -9.82
N ILE A 2 10.35 12.70 -10.14
CA ILE A 2 9.77 12.97 -11.45
C ILE A 2 8.62 13.97 -11.29
N ASP A 3 8.49 14.89 -12.25
CA ASP A 3 7.35 15.80 -12.35
C ASP A 3 6.31 15.12 -13.25
N THR A 4 5.11 14.92 -12.73
CA THR A 4 4.01 14.29 -13.47
C THR A 4 3.07 15.33 -14.11
N GLY A 5 3.38 16.62 -13.99
CA GLY A 5 2.50 17.71 -14.40
C GLY A 5 1.46 18.10 -13.34
N THR A 6 1.08 17.17 -12.48
CA THR A 6 0.14 17.38 -11.36
C THR A 6 0.86 17.43 -10.00
N THR A 7 1.99 16.71 -9.88
CA THR A 7 2.78 16.63 -8.65
C THR A 7 4.21 16.18 -8.93
N ARG A 8 5.05 16.15 -7.89
CA ARG A 8 6.40 15.57 -7.95
C ARG A 8 6.49 14.32 -7.07
N LEU A 9 6.81 13.19 -7.69
CA LEU A 9 6.90 11.90 -7.02
C LEU A 9 8.35 11.43 -6.92
N ALA A 10 8.72 10.93 -5.75
CA ALA A 10 9.97 10.20 -5.55
C ALA A 10 9.78 8.77 -6.04
N TYR A 11 10.68 8.31 -6.89
CA TYR A 11 10.64 6.98 -7.46
C TYR A 11 12.03 6.41 -7.64
N ASP A 12 12.10 5.10 -7.76
CA ASP A 12 13.25 4.34 -8.23
C ASP A 12 12.79 3.48 -9.41
N GLU A 13 13.67 3.34 -10.38
CA GLU A 13 13.46 2.54 -11.58
C GLU A 13 14.71 1.71 -11.87
N ALA A 14 14.53 0.43 -12.19
CA ALA A 14 15.62 -0.47 -12.55
C ALA A 14 15.14 -1.59 -13.47
N GLY A 15 16.09 -2.19 -14.19
CA GLY A 15 15.83 -3.29 -15.10
C GLY A 15 15.27 -2.86 -16.45
N ALA A 16 14.85 -3.86 -17.23
CA ALA A 16 14.26 -3.70 -18.55
C ALA A 16 13.29 -4.86 -18.84
N GLY A 17 12.42 -4.69 -19.83
CA GLY A 17 11.40 -5.66 -20.19
C GLY A 17 9.98 -5.18 -19.88
N PRO A 18 9.02 -6.09 -19.63
CA PRO A 18 7.67 -5.70 -19.26
C PRO A 18 7.66 -4.85 -17.99
N ALA A 19 6.82 -3.80 -17.97
CA ALA A 19 6.79 -2.87 -16.85
C ALA A 19 5.99 -3.42 -15.67
N ILE A 20 6.51 -3.23 -14.47
CA ILE A 20 5.81 -3.46 -13.20
C ILE A 20 5.90 -2.19 -12.35
N VAL A 21 4.79 -1.81 -11.71
CA VAL A 21 4.76 -0.67 -10.78
C VAL A 21 4.36 -1.17 -9.41
N LEU A 22 5.24 -0.93 -8.42
CA LEU A 22 5.06 -1.33 -7.02
C LEU A 22 4.49 -0.16 -6.23
N VAL A 23 3.26 -0.32 -5.72
CA VAL A 23 2.48 0.69 -5.01
C VAL A 23 2.42 0.34 -3.53
N HIS A 24 3.06 1.15 -2.68
CA HIS A 24 3.24 0.83 -1.26
C HIS A 24 1.97 0.91 -0.41
N ALA A 25 2.02 0.40 0.81
CA ALA A 25 0.95 0.51 1.80
C ALA A 25 0.90 1.90 2.44
N GLY A 26 -0.28 2.33 2.92
CA GLY A 26 -0.45 3.60 3.63
C GLY A 26 0.26 3.70 4.98
N VAL A 27 0.77 2.59 5.52
CA VAL A 27 1.59 2.48 6.73
C VAL A 27 3.08 2.38 6.43
N ALA A 28 3.48 2.57 5.17
CA ALA A 28 4.83 2.40 4.69
C ALA A 28 5.18 3.44 3.61
N ASP A 29 6.31 3.28 2.96
CA ASP A 29 6.74 3.97 1.76
C ASP A 29 7.38 2.98 0.77
N ARG A 30 7.95 3.46 -0.34
CA ARG A 30 8.51 2.60 -1.39
C ARG A 30 9.58 1.62 -0.89
N ARG A 31 10.23 1.89 0.27
CA ARG A 31 11.25 1.02 0.87
C ARG A 31 10.70 -0.34 1.31
N MET A 32 9.39 -0.46 1.55
CA MET A 32 8.78 -1.76 1.82
C MET A 32 9.00 -2.77 0.69
N TRP A 33 9.30 -2.30 -0.50
CA TRP A 33 9.52 -3.10 -1.70
C TRP A 33 11.01 -3.38 -2.02
N ASP A 34 11.96 -3.07 -1.12
CA ASP A 34 13.41 -3.20 -1.38
C ASP A 34 13.77 -4.58 -1.93
N HIS A 35 13.29 -5.64 -1.30
CA HIS A 35 13.55 -7.03 -1.72
C HIS A 35 12.94 -7.36 -3.08
N GLN A 36 11.68 -7.01 -3.28
CA GLN A 36 10.95 -7.29 -4.51
C GLN A 36 11.51 -6.47 -5.68
N PHE A 37 11.79 -5.20 -5.45
CA PHE A 37 12.38 -4.31 -6.44
C PHE A 37 13.75 -4.85 -6.92
N ALA A 38 14.63 -5.21 -6.00
CA ALA A 38 15.96 -5.75 -6.34
C ALA A 38 15.87 -7.07 -7.13
N ALA A 39 14.96 -7.97 -6.73
CA ALA A 39 14.84 -9.27 -7.39
C ALA A 39 14.13 -9.17 -8.75
N LEU A 40 13.02 -8.42 -8.83
CA LEU A 40 12.21 -8.36 -10.05
C LEU A 40 12.85 -7.52 -11.15
N SER A 41 13.68 -6.54 -10.80
CA SER A 41 14.44 -5.73 -11.79
C SER A 41 15.42 -6.55 -12.64
N ALA A 42 15.70 -7.81 -12.29
CA ALA A 42 16.50 -8.69 -13.14
C ALA A 42 15.81 -9.05 -14.47
N ASN A 43 14.47 -9.10 -14.50
CA ASN A 43 13.69 -9.55 -15.65
C ASN A 43 12.61 -8.55 -16.11
N TYR A 44 12.33 -7.53 -15.32
CA TYR A 44 11.26 -6.58 -15.54
C TYR A 44 11.78 -5.14 -15.45
N ARG A 45 11.13 -4.20 -16.13
CA ARG A 45 11.27 -2.78 -15.87
C ARG A 45 10.49 -2.48 -14.59
N ALA A 46 11.16 -2.56 -13.45
CA ALA A 46 10.56 -2.35 -12.15
C ALA A 46 10.58 -0.86 -11.77
N VAL A 47 9.41 -0.33 -11.39
CA VAL A 47 9.24 1.01 -10.85
C VAL A 47 8.62 0.89 -9.46
N ARG A 48 9.13 1.64 -8.50
CA ARG A 48 8.50 1.87 -7.19
C ARG A 48 8.50 3.35 -6.86
N TYR A 49 7.48 3.83 -6.20
CA TYR A 49 7.38 5.26 -5.90
C TYR A 49 6.71 5.51 -4.55
N ASP A 50 6.90 6.69 -4.02
CA ASP A 50 6.16 7.18 -2.85
C ASP A 50 4.95 7.97 -3.31
N TRP A 51 3.78 7.72 -2.73
CA TRP A 51 2.60 8.56 -2.98
C TRP A 51 2.84 9.99 -2.50
N ARG A 52 2.03 10.93 -2.94
CA ARG A 52 1.98 12.26 -2.32
C ARG A 52 1.81 12.15 -0.79
N GLY A 53 2.58 12.92 -0.04
CA GLY A 53 2.55 12.92 1.41
C GLY A 53 3.29 11.75 2.08
N HIS A 54 3.99 10.91 1.31
CA HIS A 54 4.82 9.81 1.82
C HIS A 54 6.26 9.93 1.35
N GLY A 55 7.18 9.35 2.11
CA GLY A 55 8.59 9.22 1.76
C GLY A 55 9.22 10.50 1.23
N GLY A 56 9.79 10.45 0.02
CA GLY A 56 10.42 11.60 -0.64
C GLY A 56 9.53 12.39 -1.59
N SER A 57 8.25 12.01 -1.78
CA SER A 57 7.34 12.70 -2.69
C SER A 57 6.86 14.05 -2.14
N ALA A 58 6.34 14.92 -3.00
CA ALA A 58 5.75 16.18 -2.60
C ALA A 58 4.59 16.01 -1.61
N ASP A 59 4.31 17.03 -0.84
CA ASP A 59 3.13 17.09 0.01
C ASP A 59 1.86 17.31 -0.83
N HIS A 60 0.73 17.18 -0.17
CA HIS A 60 -0.57 17.34 -0.81
C HIS A 60 -0.83 18.82 -1.14
N GLU A 61 -0.88 19.15 -2.41
CA GLU A 61 -1.38 20.43 -2.90
C GLU A 61 -2.62 20.16 -3.76
N GLY A 62 -3.75 20.78 -3.42
CA GLY A 62 -5.02 20.56 -4.13
C GLY A 62 -5.65 19.17 -3.89
N PRO A 63 -6.61 18.77 -4.73
CA PRO A 63 -7.22 17.44 -4.68
C PRO A 63 -6.20 16.34 -4.91
N VAL A 64 -6.29 15.26 -4.13
CA VAL A 64 -5.36 14.14 -4.22
C VAL A 64 -6.13 12.89 -4.57
N ARG A 65 -5.88 12.35 -5.76
CA ARG A 65 -6.41 11.08 -6.24
C ARG A 65 -5.25 10.18 -6.61
N HIS A 66 -4.86 9.31 -5.68
CA HIS A 66 -3.65 8.51 -5.83
C HIS A 66 -3.67 7.56 -7.03
N HIS A 67 -4.84 7.12 -7.50
CA HIS A 67 -4.95 6.32 -8.72
C HIS A 67 -4.70 7.15 -9.99
N GLU A 68 -5.07 8.43 -9.99
CA GLU A 68 -4.72 9.36 -11.08
C GLU A 68 -3.21 9.66 -11.05
N ASP A 69 -2.62 9.92 -9.86
CA ASP A 69 -1.18 10.10 -9.70
C ASP A 69 -0.36 8.89 -10.21
N LEU A 70 -0.89 7.67 -10.02
CA LEU A 70 -0.27 6.45 -10.52
C LEU A 70 -0.28 6.40 -12.04
N LEU A 71 -1.38 6.78 -12.68
CA LEU A 71 -1.49 6.87 -14.14
C LEU A 71 -0.61 7.99 -14.69
N ASP A 72 -0.59 9.16 -14.05
CA ASP A 72 0.29 10.27 -14.40
C ASP A 72 1.78 9.90 -14.27
N LEU A 73 2.13 9.10 -13.25
CA LEU A 73 3.49 8.56 -13.11
C LEU A 73 3.84 7.64 -14.29
N MET A 74 2.92 6.75 -14.68
CA MET A 74 3.14 5.88 -15.84
C MET A 74 3.31 6.70 -17.11
N ASP A 75 2.54 7.77 -17.30
CA ASP A 75 2.66 8.67 -18.46
C ASP A 75 4.01 9.39 -18.46
N ALA A 76 4.42 9.95 -17.33
CA ALA A 76 5.70 10.65 -17.18
C ALA A 76 6.92 9.75 -17.40
N LEU A 77 6.76 8.44 -17.17
CA LEU A 77 7.78 7.40 -17.40
C LEU A 77 7.64 6.72 -18.78
N GLU A 78 6.72 7.19 -19.64
CA GLU A 78 6.44 6.58 -20.95
C GLU A 78 6.13 5.07 -20.83
N ILE A 79 5.39 4.68 -19.79
CA ILE A 79 4.91 3.31 -19.58
C ILE A 79 3.49 3.21 -20.15
N ALA A 80 3.34 2.60 -21.31
CA ALA A 80 2.05 2.44 -21.96
C ALA A 80 1.12 1.49 -21.19
N GLU A 81 1.67 0.39 -20.67
CA GLU A 81 0.96 -0.67 -19.94
C GLU A 81 1.88 -1.27 -18.87
N ALA A 82 1.33 -1.65 -17.72
CA ALA A 82 2.10 -2.29 -16.65
C ALA A 82 1.27 -3.33 -15.87
N THR A 83 1.99 -4.26 -15.22
CA THR A 83 1.42 -4.99 -14.08
C THR A 83 1.53 -4.12 -12.83
N LEU A 84 0.41 -3.91 -12.13
CA LEU A 84 0.40 -3.16 -10.88
C LEU A 84 0.45 -4.11 -9.69
N VAL A 85 1.44 -3.90 -8.82
CA VAL A 85 1.61 -4.66 -7.57
C VAL A 85 1.33 -3.71 -6.41
N GLY A 86 0.18 -3.83 -5.78
CA GLY A 86 -0.24 -2.89 -4.75
C GLY A 86 -0.46 -3.54 -3.39
N ALA A 87 0.05 -2.91 -2.32
CA ALA A 87 -0.16 -3.35 -0.95
C ALA A 87 -1.14 -2.44 -0.19
N SER A 88 -2.05 -3.02 0.58
CA SER A 88 -3.01 -2.28 1.40
C SER A 88 -3.78 -1.24 0.54
N PHE A 89 -3.80 0.04 0.94
CA PHE A 89 -4.38 1.10 0.10
C PHE A 89 -3.67 1.27 -1.25
N GLY A 90 -2.38 0.90 -1.38
CA GLY A 90 -1.74 0.80 -2.70
C GLY A 90 -2.40 -0.22 -3.61
N GLY A 91 -2.93 -1.30 -3.04
CA GLY A 91 -3.78 -2.26 -3.77
C GLY A 91 -5.11 -1.63 -4.20
N ALA A 92 -5.76 -0.83 -3.34
CA ALA A 92 -6.96 -0.08 -3.72
C ALA A 92 -6.68 0.88 -4.88
N HIS A 93 -5.58 1.66 -4.81
CA HIS A 93 -5.21 2.58 -5.88
C HIS A 93 -4.87 1.88 -7.19
N ALA A 94 -4.23 0.70 -7.13
CA ALA A 94 -3.96 -0.12 -8.30
C ALA A 94 -5.25 -0.63 -8.98
N VAL A 95 -6.23 -1.05 -8.19
CA VAL A 95 -7.55 -1.48 -8.70
C VAL A 95 -8.34 -0.29 -9.27
N ASP A 96 -8.35 0.85 -8.57
CA ASP A 96 -9.01 2.07 -9.06
C ASP A 96 -8.38 2.55 -10.37
N ALA A 97 -7.04 2.46 -10.52
CA ALA A 97 -6.36 2.77 -11.78
C ALA A 97 -6.76 1.80 -12.90
N ALA A 98 -6.84 0.48 -12.61
CA ALA A 98 -7.28 -0.52 -13.58
C ALA A 98 -8.73 -0.31 -14.02
N LEU A 99 -9.61 0.15 -13.12
CA LEU A 99 -11.00 0.47 -13.44
C LEU A 99 -11.15 1.79 -14.22
N ALA A 100 -10.25 2.74 -13.99
CA ALA A 100 -10.23 4.02 -14.69
C ALA A 100 -9.61 3.94 -16.09
N ALA A 101 -8.60 3.09 -16.27
CA ALA A 101 -7.84 2.95 -17.50
C ALA A 101 -7.48 1.47 -17.76
N PRO A 102 -8.47 0.62 -18.12
CA PRO A 102 -8.28 -0.83 -18.23
C PRO A 102 -7.21 -1.23 -19.25
N ASP A 103 -7.02 -0.47 -20.31
CA ASP A 103 -6.00 -0.73 -21.33
C ASP A 103 -4.56 -0.42 -20.86
N ARG A 104 -4.41 0.19 -19.69
CA ARG A 104 -3.11 0.55 -19.10
C ARG A 104 -2.60 -0.50 -18.11
N VAL A 105 -3.41 -1.49 -17.76
CA VAL A 105 -3.10 -2.48 -16.73
C VAL A 105 -3.30 -3.88 -17.27
N ASN A 106 -2.23 -4.66 -17.39
CA ASN A 106 -2.28 -6.01 -17.92
C ASN A 106 -2.42 -7.11 -16.87
N ALA A 107 -2.13 -6.80 -15.61
CA ALA A 107 -2.37 -7.69 -14.48
C ALA A 107 -2.34 -6.95 -13.14
N LEU A 108 -2.90 -7.55 -12.10
CA LEU A 108 -2.92 -7.04 -10.74
C LEU A 108 -2.33 -8.05 -9.76
N ALA A 109 -1.44 -7.62 -8.87
CA ALA A 109 -1.04 -8.38 -7.69
C ALA A 109 -1.38 -7.55 -6.44
N LEU A 110 -2.34 -8.01 -5.66
CA LEU A 110 -2.93 -7.30 -4.53
C LEU A 110 -2.46 -7.94 -3.23
N VAL A 111 -1.59 -7.25 -2.48
CA VAL A 111 -0.96 -7.77 -1.26
C VAL A 111 -1.63 -7.19 -0.03
N CYS A 112 -2.32 -7.99 0.75
CA CYS A 112 -3.08 -7.55 1.94
C CYS A 112 -3.91 -6.29 1.64
N PRO A 113 -4.75 -6.30 0.57
CA PRO A 113 -5.26 -5.09 -0.04
C PRO A 113 -6.30 -4.36 0.79
N GLY A 114 -6.30 -3.02 0.69
CA GLY A 114 -7.47 -2.17 0.96
C GLY A 114 -8.40 -2.13 -0.26
N MET A 115 -9.55 -1.45 -0.12
CA MET A 115 -10.55 -1.34 -1.20
C MET A 115 -11.28 0.00 -1.13
N SER A 116 -11.39 0.71 -2.24
CA SER A 116 -12.22 1.93 -2.29
C SER A 116 -13.70 1.58 -2.12
N GLY A 117 -14.40 2.41 -1.34
CA GLY A 117 -15.81 2.20 -1.00
C GLY A 117 -16.08 1.12 0.04
N TYR A 118 -15.07 0.42 0.55
CA TYR A 118 -15.27 -0.58 1.61
C TYR A 118 -15.67 0.09 2.93
N VAL A 119 -16.78 -0.34 3.50
CA VAL A 119 -17.28 0.16 4.78
C VAL A 119 -16.64 -0.64 5.91
N TRP A 120 -15.67 -0.03 6.58
CA TRP A 120 -14.99 -0.66 7.70
C TRP A 120 -15.95 -0.85 8.89
N PRO A 121 -15.98 -2.04 9.52
CA PRO A 121 -16.80 -2.26 10.70
C PRO A 121 -16.50 -1.28 11.82
N GLU A 122 -17.56 -0.76 12.46
CA GLU A 122 -17.41 0.25 13.54
C GLU A 122 -16.54 -0.25 14.70
N ALA A 123 -16.59 -1.54 15.01
CA ALA A 123 -15.74 -2.14 16.03
C ALA A 123 -14.24 -2.00 15.69
N PHE A 124 -13.85 -2.19 14.42
CA PHE A 124 -12.48 -2.00 13.94
C PHE A 124 -12.04 -0.53 14.08
N LEU A 125 -12.86 0.40 13.60
CA LEU A 125 -12.58 1.83 13.69
C LEU A 125 -12.48 2.30 15.14
N ARG A 126 -13.34 1.80 16.01
CA ARG A 126 -13.33 2.10 17.44
C ARG A 126 -12.06 1.58 18.11
N THR A 127 -11.66 0.33 17.83
CA THR A 127 -10.43 -0.24 18.37
C THR A 127 -9.21 0.61 17.95
N GLY A 128 -9.06 0.96 16.69
CA GLY A 128 -7.97 1.80 16.20
C GLY A 128 -7.97 3.18 16.88
N ARG A 129 -9.15 3.81 17.06
CA ARG A 129 -9.27 5.09 17.80
C ARG A 129 -8.86 4.96 19.27
N GLN A 130 -9.31 3.91 19.96
CA GLN A 130 -8.97 3.68 21.36
C GLN A 130 -7.46 3.48 21.56
N MET A 131 -6.82 2.68 20.69
CA MET A 131 -5.38 2.46 20.73
C MET A 131 -4.61 3.75 20.47
N ALA A 132 -5.02 4.54 19.48
CA ALA A 132 -4.39 5.83 19.19
C ALA A 132 -4.51 6.81 20.39
N LEU A 133 -5.66 6.88 21.03
CA LEU A 133 -5.89 7.73 22.20
C LEU A 133 -5.17 7.24 23.46
N ALA A 134 -4.89 5.94 23.56
CA ALA A 134 -4.06 5.40 24.63
C ALA A 134 -2.57 5.73 24.44
N ALA A 135 -2.11 5.82 23.19
CA ALA A 135 -0.74 6.17 22.85
C ALA A 135 -0.46 7.67 23.01
N VAL A 136 -1.38 8.52 22.53
CA VAL A 136 -1.21 9.98 22.51
C VAL A 136 -2.47 10.66 23.02
N PRO A 137 -2.37 11.58 24.01
CA PRO A 137 -3.51 12.31 24.54
C PRO A 137 -4.31 13.04 23.45
N HIS A 138 -5.65 13.01 23.61
CA HIS A 138 -6.59 13.58 22.63
C HIS A 138 -6.25 15.03 22.23
N GLU A 139 -5.93 15.87 23.21
CA GLU A 139 -5.61 17.30 22.98
C GLU A 139 -4.39 17.46 22.06
N ARG A 140 -3.33 16.66 22.28
CA ARG A 140 -2.14 16.70 21.43
C ARG A 140 -2.43 16.17 20.03
N LEU A 141 -3.15 15.04 19.92
CA LEU A 141 -3.57 14.51 18.63
C LEU A 141 -4.39 15.51 17.82
N SER A 142 -5.31 16.22 18.45
CA SER A 142 -6.12 17.27 17.80
C SER A 142 -5.23 18.42 17.32
N SER A 143 -4.34 18.91 18.19
CA SER A 143 -3.39 19.99 17.82
C SER A 143 -2.51 19.62 16.63
N TYR A 144 -2.01 18.38 16.57
CA TYR A 144 -1.22 17.90 15.43
C TYR A 144 -2.05 17.84 14.14
N ARG A 145 -3.28 17.30 14.20
CA ARG A 145 -4.18 17.19 13.05
C ARG A 145 -4.63 18.54 12.48
N GLU A 146 -4.67 19.54 13.33
CA GLU A 146 -5.04 20.91 12.98
C GLU A 146 -3.83 21.77 12.56
N GLY A 147 -2.61 21.22 12.68
CA GLY A 147 -1.37 21.96 12.39
C GLY A 147 -1.02 23.02 13.43
N ASN A 148 -1.60 22.93 14.64
CA ASN A 148 -1.44 23.91 15.71
C ASN A 148 -0.23 23.63 16.63
N ALA A 149 0.45 22.50 16.46
CA ALA A 149 1.62 22.12 17.24
C ALA A 149 2.62 21.32 16.41
N VAL A 150 3.89 21.45 16.75
CA VAL A 150 4.96 20.59 16.23
C VAL A 150 4.84 19.22 16.90
N PRO A 151 4.84 18.11 16.13
CA PRO A 151 4.76 16.77 16.71
C PRO A 151 5.93 16.47 17.65
N ASP A 152 5.60 16.00 18.85
CA ASP A 152 6.61 15.51 19.79
C ASP A 152 7.16 14.16 19.30
N PRO A 153 8.49 13.98 19.20
CA PRO A 153 9.08 12.71 18.77
C PRO A 153 8.65 11.51 19.61
N SER A 154 8.35 11.68 20.90
CA SER A 154 7.86 10.61 21.76
C SER A 154 6.44 10.17 21.40
N ASP A 155 5.56 11.10 21.01
CA ASP A 155 4.21 10.81 20.54
C ASP A 155 4.24 10.11 19.18
N VAL A 156 5.13 10.57 18.29
CA VAL A 156 5.37 9.94 16.99
C VAL A 156 5.82 8.48 17.18
N ALA A 157 6.77 8.24 18.11
CA ALA A 157 7.25 6.90 18.40
C ALA A 157 6.14 6.01 18.99
N ALA A 158 5.41 6.50 20.00
CA ALA A 158 4.31 5.76 20.62
C ALA A 158 3.19 5.41 19.61
N MET A 159 2.84 6.33 18.73
CA MET A 159 1.85 6.08 17.69
C MET A 159 2.34 5.07 16.66
N ALA A 160 3.62 5.14 16.26
CA ALA A 160 4.22 4.19 15.34
C ALA A 160 4.21 2.76 15.92
N GLU A 161 4.56 2.59 17.20
CA GLU A 161 4.53 1.30 17.89
C GLU A 161 3.11 0.72 17.97
N VAL A 162 2.12 1.54 18.32
CA VAL A 162 0.73 1.11 18.36
C VAL A 162 0.24 0.70 16.97
N GLN A 163 0.56 1.48 15.96
CA GLN A 163 0.15 1.17 14.59
C GLN A 163 0.88 -0.07 14.05
N ALA A 164 2.16 -0.24 14.36
CA ALA A 164 2.92 -1.44 13.98
C ALA A 164 2.33 -2.69 14.64
N GLY A 165 2.06 -2.66 15.93
CA GLY A 165 1.46 -3.78 16.64
C GLY A 165 0.05 -4.13 16.13
N PHE A 166 -0.78 -3.12 15.88
CA PHE A 166 -2.16 -3.32 15.44
C PHE A 166 -2.28 -3.74 13.98
N MET A 167 -1.62 -3.01 13.07
CA MET A 167 -1.78 -3.23 11.64
C MET A 167 -0.70 -4.13 11.06
N VAL A 168 0.60 -3.89 11.36
CA VAL A 168 1.67 -4.61 10.67
C VAL A 168 1.83 -6.02 11.23
N LEU A 169 1.90 -6.16 12.54
CA LEU A 169 2.08 -7.45 13.21
C LEU A 169 0.79 -8.28 13.21
N GLY A 170 -0.31 -7.62 13.52
CA GLY A 170 -1.63 -8.25 13.65
C GLY A 170 -1.97 -8.70 15.08
N PRO A 171 -3.26 -9.02 15.34
CA PRO A 171 -3.74 -9.28 16.67
C PRO A 171 -3.15 -10.55 17.28
N GLY A 172 -2.77 -10.45 18.56
CA GLY A 172 -2.31 -11.60 19.36
C GLY A 172 -0.85 -12.01 19.12
N ARG A 173 -0.12 -11.25 18.31
CA ARG A 173 1.31 -11.48 18.08
C ARG A 173 2.17 -10.48 18.85
N SER A 174 3.40 -10.88 19.12
CA SER A 174 4.44 -10.04 19.71
C SER A 174 5.55 -9.70 18.69
N PRO A 175 6.29 -8.58 18.87
CA PRO A 175 7.36 -8.20 17.94
C PRO A 175 8.42 -9.27 17.70
N GLU A 176 8.65 -10.16 18.70
CA GLU A 176 9.63 -11.26 18.62
C GLU A 176 9.21 -12.35 17.61
N GLU A 177 7.97 -12.37 17.19
CA GLU A 177 7.44 -13.30 16.17
C GLU A 177 7.62 -12.80 14.74
N MET A 178 8.22 -11.62 14.58
CA MET A 178 8.58 -11.03 13.29
C MET A 178 10.11 -10.89 13.20
N PRO A 179 10.73 -11.03 12.01
CA PRO A 179 12.15 -10.72 11.84
C PRO A 179 12.47 -9.30 12.35
N LEU A 180 13.51 -9.17 13.17
CA LEU A 180 13.86 -7.89 13.80
C LEU A 180 14.05 -6.76 12.76
N GLU A 181 14.74 -7.07 11.66
CA GLU A 181 14.94 -6.10 10.57
C GLU A 181 13.62 -5.62 9.95
N ALA A 182 12.65 -6.53 9.79
CA ALA A 182 11.32 -6.19 9.27
C ALA A 182 10.53 -5.33 10.25
N TRP A 183 10.62 -5.62 11.54
CA TRP A 183 10.02 -4.82 12.60
C TRP A 183 10.62 -3.41 12.64
N ASP A 184 11.95 -3.30 12.69
CA ASP A 184 12.66 -2.02 12.74
C ASP A 184 12.39 -1.16 11.51
N GLN A 185 12.39 -1.77 10.31
CA GLN A 185 12.03 -1.09 9.07
C GLN A 185 10.59 -0.57 9.09
N SER A 186 9.65 -1.37 9.57
CA SER A 186 8.24 -0.98 9.69
C SER A 186 8.07 0.18 10.66
N LEU A 187 8.72 0.16 11.81
CA LEU A 187 8.72 1.27 12.78
C LEU A 187 9.33 2.54 12.20
N LEU A 188 10.44 2.41 11.47
CA LEU A 188 11.10 3.57 10.84
C LEU A 188 10.13 4.26 9.86
N MET A 189 9.55 3.50 8.92
CA MET A 189 8.60 4.04 7.93
C MET A 189 7.39 4.68 8.61
N LEU A 190 6.83 4.05 9.65
CA LEU A 190 5.71 4.59 10.41
C LEU A 190 6.06 5.89 11.15
N ARG A 191 7.23 5.97 11.79
CA ARG A 191 7.69 7.18 12.48
C ARG A 191 7.85 8.34 11.52
N GLU A 192 8.48 8.13 10.38
CA GLU A 192 8.65 9.16 9.34
C GLU A 192 7.30 9.59 8.76
N MET A 193 6.40 8.65 8.50
CA MET A 193 5.04 8.93 8.03
C MET A 193 4.25 9.77 9.04
N TYR A 194 4.26 9.41 10.34
CA TYR A 194 3.54 10.18 11.35
C TYR A 194 4.16 11.55 11.60
N ALA A 195 5.49 11.64 11.68
CA ALA A 195 6.18 12.91 11.82
C ALA A 195 5.78 13.88 10.71
N ARG A 196 5.77 13.42 9.46
CA ARG A 196 5.36 14.22 8.31
C ARG A 196 3.87 14.56 8.33
N ARG A 197 3.01 13.54 8.49
CA ARG A 197 1.56 13.70 8.46
C ARG A 197 1.03 14.68 9.50
N TRP A 198 1.67 14.74 10.66
CA TRP A 198 1.28 15.66 11.73
C TRP A 198 1.92 17.05 11.58
N SER A 199 3.02 17.16 10.83
CA SER A 199 3.65 18.45 10.52
C SER A 199 3.02 19.18 9.33
N SER A 200 2.33 18.44 8.47
CA SER A 200 1.65 18.96 7.27
C SER A 200 0.23 18.43 7.25
N PRO A 201 -0.72 19.10 7.92
CA PRO A 201 -2.12 18.70 7.87
C PRO A 201 -2.59 18.76 6.42
N ALA A 202 -2.75 17.60 5.86
CA ALA A 202 -3.00 17.45 4.45
C ALA A 202 -4.48 17.45 4.12
N ASN A 203 -4.80 17.83 2.89
CA ASN A 203 -6.07 17.49 2.27
C ASN A 203 -6.30 15.98 2.35
N ARG A 204 -7.53 15.58 2.58
CA ARG A 204 -7.87 14.15 2.57
C ARG A 204 -7.82 13.65 1.13
N PRO A 205 -7.20 12.47 0.88
CA PRO A 205 -7.30 11.86 -0.43
C PRO A 205 -8.77 11.67 -0.85
N GLU A 206 -9.04 11.93 -2.11
CA GLU A 206 -10.34 11.69 -2.71
C GLU A 206 -10.35 10.29 -3.34
N TRP A 207 -11.40 9.55 -3.09
CA TRP A 207 -11.66 8.28 -3.74
C TRP A 207 -12.51 8.50 -5.00
N PRO A 208 -12.49 7.56 -5.97
CA PRO A 208 -13.37 7.63 -7.13
C PRO A 208 -14.85 7.72 -6.74
N GLU A 209 -15.64 8.48 -7.51
CA GLU A 209 -17.09 8.55 -7.32
C GLU A 209 -17.76 7.17 -7.46
N ALA A 210 -17.24 6.33 -8.36
CA ALA A 210 -17.64 4.94 -8.54
C ALA A 210 -16.56 4.00 -7.96
N PRO A 211 -16.65 3.64 -6.66
CA PRO A 211 -15.59 2.90 -5.97
C PRO A 211 -15.53 1.44 -6.41
N ALA A 212 -14.37 0.81 -6.22
CA ALA A 212 -14.10 -0.56 -6.64
C ALA A 212 -15.03 -1.60 -6.00
N VAL A 213 -15.53 -1.36 -4.78
CA VAL A 213 -16.35 -2.33 -4.02
C VAL A 213 -17.56 -2.84 -4.81
N ASP A 214 -18.11 -2.03 -5.70
CA ASP A 214 -19.28 -2.36 -6.52
C ASP A 214 -18.91 -2.78 -7.95
N ARG A 215 -17.61 -2.70 -8.33
CA ARG A 215 -17.13 -2.82 -9.70
C ARG A 215 -16.11 -3.94 -9.92
N LEU A 216 -15.88 -4.80 -8.95
CA LEU A 216 -14.87 -5.87 -9.05
C LEU A 216 -15.08 -6.79 -10.25
N HIS A 217 -16.33 -6.99 -10.67
CA HIS A 217 -16.71 -7.80 -11.83
C HIS A 217 -16.25 -7.22 -13.18
N GLU A 218 -15.87 -5.94 -13.22
CA GLU A 218 -15.32 -5.26 -14.41
C GLU A 218 -13.83 -5.57 -14.61
N ILE A 219 -13.12 -6.04 -13.56
CA ILE A 219 -11.72 -6.44 -13.66
C ILE A 219 -11.63 -7.77 -14.41
N THR A 220 -11.00 -7.73 -15.57
CA THR A 220 -10.85 -8.90 -16.47
C THR A 220 -9.41 -9.39 -16.59
N VAL A 221 -8.45 -8.61 -16.09
CA VAL A 221 -7.03 -8.93 -16.14
C VAL A 221 -6.66 -10.01 -15.10
N PRO A 222 -5.61 -10.82 -15.37
CA PRO A 222 -5.08 -11.74 -14.39
C PRO A 222 -4.86 -11.05 -13.03
N THR A 223 -5.37 -11.65 -11.97
CA THR A 223 -5.26 -11.07 -10.63
C THR A 223 -4.78 -12.11 -9.62
N LEU A 224 -3.71 -11.77 -8.91
CA LEU A 224 -3.22 -12.49 -7.72
C LEU A 224 -3.61 -11.69 -6.47
N VAL A 225 -4.27 -12.34 -5.52
CA VAL A 225 -4.55 -11.78 -4.19
C VAL A 225 -3.68 -12.51 -3.17
N VAL A 226 -2.92 -11.76 -2.37
CA VAL A 226 -2.09 -12.30 -1.29
C VAL A 226 -2.68 -11.87 0.05
N LYS A 227 -2.92 -12.84 0.94
CA LYS A 227 -3.52 -12.64 2.26
C LYS A 227 -2.58 -13.14 3.35
N GLY A 228 -2.20 -12.29 4.29
CA GLY A 228 -1.52 -12.68 5.51
C GLY A 228 -2.51 -13.24 6.54
N LEU A 229 -2.28 -14.46 7.04
CA LEU A 229 -3.24 -15.11 7.93
C LEU A 229 -3.17 -14.62 9.39
N SER A 230 -2.12 -13.89 9.77
CA SER A 230 -2.02 -13.23 11.08
C SER A 230 -2.49 -11.78 11.05
N GLU A 231 -2.90 -11.28 9.90
CA GLU A 231 -3.39 -9.93 9.73
C GLU A 231 -4.74 -9.70 10.44
N VAL A 232 -5.09 -8.45 10.65
CA VAL A 232 -6.40 -8.05 11.19
C VAL A 232 -7.54 -8.69 10.38
N PRO A 233 -8.50 -9.39 10.99
CA PRO A 233 -9.53 -10.13 10.26
C PRO A 233 -10.35 -9.27 9.28
N GLN A 234 -10.52 -7.98 9.57
CA GLN A 234 -11.24 -7.07 8.70
C GLN A 234 -10.50 -6.79 7.39
N VAL A 235 -9.17 -6.82 7.41
CA VAL A 235 -8.36 -6.67 6.18
C VAL A 235 -8.32 -8.00 5.43
N GLN A 236 -8.24 -9.14 6.12
CA GLN A 236 -8.40 -10.45 5.49
C GLN A 236 -9.73 -10.55 4.72
N ALA A 237 -10.82 -10.04 5.30
CA ALA A 237 -12.13 -10.01 4.63
C ALA A 237 -12.14 -9.18 3.34
N VAL A 238 -11.30 -8.14 3.22
CA VAL A 238 -11.13 -7.40 1.97
C VAL A 238 -10.44 -8.26 0.91
N ALA A 239 -9.42 -9.03 1.26
CA ALA A 239 -8.78 -9.97 0.35
C ALA A 239 -9.76 -11.04 -0.16
N ASP A 240 -10.58 -11.58 0.73
CA ASP A 240 -11.64 -12.53 0.36
C ASP A 240 -12.63 -11.90 -0.62
N ARG A 241 -13.05 -10.65 -0.39
CA ARG A 241 -13.95 -9.93 -1.29
C ARG A 241 -13.36 -9.71 -2.69
N TYR A 242 -12.07 -9.42 -2.80
CA TYR A 242 -11.40 -9.37 -4.12
C TYR A 242 -11.42 -10.72 -4.80
N THR A 243 -11.12 -11.79 -4.05
CA THR A 243 -11.09 -13.15 -4.59
C THR A 243 -12.46 -13.60 -5.08
N GLU A 244 -13.51 -13.25 -4.36
CA GLU A 244 -14.91 -13.56 -4.74
C GLU A 244 -15.42 -12.68 -5.89
N GLY A 245 -15.02 -11.40 -5.92
CA GLY A 245 -15.55 -10.41 -6.86
C GLY A 245 -14.86 -10.38 -8.21
N ILE A 246 -13.56 -10.74 -8.29
CA ILE A 246 -12.79 -10.75 -9.53
C ILE A 246 -12.76 -12.16 -10.13
N ARG A 247 -13.40 -12.33 -11.25
CA ARG A 247 -13.48 -13.64 -11.92
C ARG A 247 -12.10 -14.17 -12.31
N GLY A 248 -11.75 -15.35 -11.84
CA GLY A 248 -10.48 -16.01 -12.19
C GLY A 248 -9.27 -15.47 -11.41
N SER A 249 -9.49 -14.65 -10.39
CA SER A 249 -8.43 -14.30 -9.44
C SER A 249 -7.92 -15.54 -8.69
N ARG A 250 -6.67 -15.46 -8.24
CA ARG A 250 -6.03 -16.52 -7.45
C ARG A 250 -5.71 -15.97 -6.06
N LEU A 251 -5.96 -16.77 -5.03
CA LEU A 251 -5.62 -16.46 -3.66
C LEU A 251 -4.34 -17.19 -3.26
N LEU A 252 -3.39 -16.46 -2.67
CA LEU A 252 -2.24 -16.98 -1.93
C LEU A 252 -2.41 -16.60 -0.47
N GLU A 253 -2.47 -17.58 0.40
CA GLU A 253 -2.49 -17.39 1.84
C GLU A 253 -1.09 -17.62 2.41
N LEU A 254 -0.62 -16.67 3.22
CA LEU A 254 0.68 -16.73 3.89
C LEU A 254 0.45 -16.96 5.41
N PRO A 255 0.71 -18.18 5.90
CA PRO A 255 0.64 -18.46 7.34
C PRO A 255 1.58 -17.58 8.15
N GLU A 256 1.22 -17.31 9.40
CA GLU A 256 2.04 -16.56 10.37
C GLU A 256 2.59 -15.22 9.83
N THR A 257 1.83 -14.59 8.94
CA THR A 257 2.24 -13.36 8.24
C THR A 257 1.21 -12.26 8.49
N GLY A 258 1.68 -11.08 8.84
CA GLY A 258 0.89 -9.88 9.05
C GLY A 258 0.66 -9.06 7.78
N HIS A 259 0.52 -7.74 7.94
CA HIS A 259 0.10 -6.81 6.89
C HIS A 259 1.15 -6.49 5.82
N LEU A 260 2.43 -6.66 6.13
CA LEU A 260 3.53 -6.31 5.23
C LEU A 260 4.38 -7.55 4.84
N PRO A 261 3.81 -8.51 4.08
CA PRO A 261 4.58 -9.69 3.64
C PRO A 261 5.85 -9.34 2.87
N SER A 262 5.91 -8.15 2.26
CA SER A 262 7.07 -7.67 1.50
C SER A 262 8.33 -7.53 2.36
N VAL A 263 8.18 -7.20 3.64
CA VAL A 263 9.28 -7.10 4.60
C VAL A 263 9.35 -8.29 5.55
N GLU A 264 8.20 -8.88 5.92
CA GLU A 264 8.13 -9.98 6.88
C GLU A 264 8.50 -11.35 6.27
N ARG A 265 8.06 -11.61 5.04
CA ARG A 265 8.29 -12.86 4.27
C ARG A 265 8.79 -12.54 2.86
N PRO A 266 9.89 -11.78 2.72
CA PRO A 266 10.29 -11.24 1.43
C PRO A 266 10.56 -12.34 0.38
N GLY A 267 11.16 -13.45 0.78
CA GLY A 267 11.46 -14.56 -0.13
C GLY A 267 10.20 -15.22 -0.70
N GLU A 268 9.21 -15.51 0.16
CA GLU A 268 7.96 -16.15 -0.23
C GLU A 268 7.13 -15.24 -1.15
N LEU A 269 7.01 -13.96 -0.77
CA LEU A 269 6.28 -13.00 -1.60
C LEU A 269 6.96 -12.79 -2.95
N THR A 270 8.30 -12.63 -2.98
CA THR A 270 9.05 -12.43 -4.22
C THR A 270 8.90 -13.62 -5.16
N ALA A 271 8.99 -14.84 -4.64
CA ALA A 271 8.81 -16.05 -5.45
C ALA A 271 7.37 -16.14 -6.04
N ALA A 272 6.36 -15.81 -5.25
CA ALA A 272 4.97 -15.80 -5.70
C ALA A 272 4.73 -14.74 -6.78
N LEU A 273 5.24 -13.51 -6.59
CA LEU A 273 5.15 -12.44 -7.58
C LEU A 273 5.87 -12.81 -8.87
N ALA A 274 7.10 -13.34 -8.80
CA ALA A 274 7.86 -13.75 -9.97
C ALA A 274 7.11 -14.84 -10.77
N ALA A 275 6.59 -15.87 -10.09
CA ALA A 275 5.81 -16.92 -10.73
C ALA A 275 4.54 -16.38 -11.42
N PHE A 276 3.85 -15.45 -10.77
CA PHE A 276 2.67 -14.79 -11.33
C PHE A 276 3.02 -13.94 -12.57
N LEU A 277 4.05 -13.12 -12.48
CA LEU A 277 4.53 -12.27 -13.59
C LEU A 277 4.98 -13.11 -14.79
N ASP A 278 5.68 -14.22 -14.56
CA ASP A 278 6.09 -15.14 -15.61
C ASP A 278 4.90 -15.79 -16.32
N GLU A 279 3.80 -16.04 -15.64
CA GLU A 279 2.57 -16.53 -16.26
C GLU A 279 1.87 -15.44 -17.08
N VAL A 280 1.83 -14.21 -16.57
CA VAL A 280 1.29 -13.05 -17.29
C VAL A 280 2.06 -12.84 -18.61
N ALA A 281 3.39 -12.84 -18.53
CA ALA A 281 4.26 -12.62 -19.70
C ALA A 281 4.14 -13.73 -20.79
N ARG A 282 3.63 -14.92 -20.43
CA ARG A 282 3.41 -16.03 -21.38
C ARG A 282 2.02 -16.04 -22.02
N ARG A 283 1.13 -15.16 -21.58
CA ARG A 283 -0.20 -15.05 -22.21
C ARG A 283 -0.06 -14.35 -23.56
N PRO A 284 -0.73 -14.87 -24.60
CA PRO A 284 -0.66 -14.32 -25.96
C PRO A 284 -1.35 -12.96 -26.07
#